data_d4baae4af90c043243b6e47e3b67a27b
#
_entry.id   d4baae4af90c043243b6e47e3b67a27b
#
_cell.length_a   1.000
_cell.length_b   1.000
_cell.length_c   1.000
_cell.angle_alpha   90.00
_cell.angle_beta   90.00
_cell.angle_gamma   90.00
#
_symmetry.space_group_name_H-M   'P 1'
#
loop_
_entity.id
_entity.type
_entity.pdbx_description
1 polymer ?
#
loop_
_entity_poly.entity_id
_entity_poly.type
_entity_poly.pdbx_seq_one_letter_code
_entity_poly.pdbx_strand_id
1 'polypeptide(L)'
;GGRPYAPADKLNRLAYDYYRIEPIYHPVMAASRVPCTDLEALLAGEEKTEMFNIFFHLDDERRAFIDRAAELFPELLCTYSMQSNLEILRRGVDKGSALQKLAEHLGLTPEQVIAVGDSRNDLSMIRYAGTGLAVANACDELKQAANAVACTSDAGVLSYIYHHFVE
;
A
#
# COMPACT_ATOMS: atom_id res chain seq x y z
N GLY A 1 4.83 -13.82 9.55
CA GLY A 1 4.81 -12.49 8.93
C GLY A 1 6.17 -11.82 9.11
N GLY A 2 6.59 -11.12 8.08
CA GLY A 2 7.86 -10.41 8.09
C GLY A 2 7.94 -9.36 9.19
N ARG A 3 9.14 -9.08 9.68
CA ARG A 3 9.38 -7.99 10.63
C ARG A 3 9.71 -6.72 9.85
N PRO A 4 9.08 -5.57 10.16
CA PRO A 4 9.43 -4.31 9.49
C PRO A 4 10.70 -3.72 10.13
N TYR A 5 11.80 -3.72 9.41
CA TYR A 5 13.06 -3.09 9.81
C TYR A 5 13.13 -1.65 9.27
N ALA A 6 13.85 -0.79 9.96
CA ALA A 6 14.17 0.54 9.49
C ALA A 6 15.55 1.00 10.00
N PRO A 7 16.27 1.87 9.25
CA PRO A 7 17.53 2.43 9.74
C PRO A 7 17.35 3.11 11.09
N ALA A 8 18.17 2.74 12.07
CA ALA A 8 18.02 3.20 13.45
C ALA A 8 18.11 4.72 13.61
N ASP A 9 18.91 5.38 12.77
CA ASP A 9 19.09 6.83 12.72
C ASP A 9 17.88 7.58 12.13
N LYS A 10 16.96 6.86 11.46
CA LYS A 10 15.73 7.40 10.87
C LYS A 10 14.47 7.19 11.71
N LEU A 11 14.56 6.44 12.81
CA LEU A 11 13.43 6.19 13.72
C LEU A 11 13.30 7.32 14.76
N ASN A 12 13.10 8.56 14.28
CA ASN A 12 12.93 9.73 15.15
C ASN A 12 12.05 10.79 14.46
N ARG A 13 11.52 11.72 15.28
CA ARG A 13 10.61 12.76 14.81
C ARG A 13 11.21 13.65 13.73
N LEU A 14 12.49 14.00 13.81
CA LEU A 14 13.12 14.87 12.82
C LEU A 14 13.15 14.20 11.43
N ALA A 15 13.43 12.91 11.38
CA ALA A 15 13.38 12.15 10.13
C ALA A 15 11.94 12.03 9.60
N TYR A 16 10.96 11.79 10.48
CA TYR A 16 9.56 11.70 10.07
C TYR A 16 9.06 13.02 9.49
N ASP A 17 9.35 14.15 10.15
CA ASP A 17 8.99 15.48 9.67
C ASP A 17 9.71 15.80 8.33
N TYR A 18 10.99 15.45 8.20
CA TYR A 18 11.75 15.62 6.97
C TYR A 18 11.14 14.87 5.78
N TYR A 19 10.75 13.62 5.98
CA TYR A 19 10.11 12.81 4.95
C TYR A 19 8.59 13.04 4.84
N ARG A 20 8.05 14.05 5.49
CA ARG A 20 6.62 14.44 5.42
C ARG A 20 5.68 13.30 5.82
N ILE A 21 6.10 12.46 6.76
CA ILE A 21 5.24 11.43 7.33
C ILE A 21 4.23 12.11 8.25
N GLU A 22 2.96 11.90 8.02
CA GLU A 22 1.91 12.54 8.81
C GLU A 22 2.04 12.19 10.30
N PRO A 23 1.87 13.16 11.21
CA PRO A 23 2.09 12.97 12.66
C PRO A 23 1.28 11.84 13.28
N ILE A 24 0.11 11.51 12.71
CA ILE A 24 -0.73 10.40 13.17
C ILE A 24 -0.02 9.04 13.06
N TYR A 25 0.91 8.89 12.11
CA TYR A 25 1.67 7.66 11.91
C TYR A 25 2.96 7.57 12.75
N HIS A 26 3.45 8.67 13.33
CA HIS A 26 4.71 8.67 14.09
C HIS A 26 4.75 7.64 15.22
N PRO A 27 3.70 7.52 16.08
CA PRO A 27 3.69 6.50 17.14
C PRO A 27 3.72 5.07 16.59
N VAL A 28 3.00 4.83 15.49
CA VAL A 28 2.96 3.51 14.84
C VAL A 28 4.33 3.16 14.25
N MET A 29 4.97 4.12 13.57
CA MET A 29 6.31 3.93 13.00
C MET A 29 7.34 3.61 14.08
N ALA A 30 7.33 4.38 15.18
CA ALA A 30 8.25 4.17 16.30
C ALA A 30 8.04 2.81 17.00
N ALA A 31 6.78 2.37 17.16
CA ALA A 31 6.45 1.16 17.91
C ALA A 31 6.59 -0.13 17.07
N SER A 32 6.38 -0.04 15.76
CA SER A 32 6.30 -1.23 14.89
C SER A 32 7.59 -1.59 14.17
N ARG A 33 8.57 -0.66 14.08
CA ARG A 33 9.81 -0.90 13.34
C ARG A 33 10.90 -1.44 14.24
N VAL A 34 11.64 -2.43 13.74
CA VAL A 34 12.86 -2.95 14.39
C VAL A 34 14.03 -2.09 13.92
N PRO A 35 14.77 -1.42 14.84
CA PRO A 35 15.94 -0.64 14.45
C PRO A 35 17.02 -1.52 13.81
N CYS A 36 17.57 -1.08 12.68
CA CYS A 36 18.65 -1.74 11.97
C CYS A 36 19.81 -0.76 11.79
N THR A 37 21.02 -1.16 12.16
CA THR A 37 22.24 -0.35 12.00
C THR A 37 23.01 -0.70 10.72
N ASP A 38 22.77 -1.87 10.16
CA ASP A 38 23.41 -2.35 8.93
C ASP A 38 22.35 -3.03 8.05
N LEU A 39 21.77 -2.25 7.14
CA LEU A 39 20.75 -2.74 6.24
C LEU A 39 21.33 -3.69 5.18
N GLU A 40 22.57 -3.47 4.75
CA GLU A 40 23.23 -4.35 3.76
C GLU A 40 23.46 -5.74 4.33
N ALA A 41 23.96 -5.83 5.55
CA ALA A 41 24.13 -7.12 6.25
C ALA A 41 22.79 -7.82 6.48
N LEU A 42 21.72 -7.06 6.82
CA LEU A 42 20.38 -7.62 6.95
C LEU A 42 19.87 -8.21 5.63
N LEU A 43 20.06 -7.51 4.52
CA LEU A 43 19.61 -7.94 3.19
C LEU A 43 20.45 -9.09 2.62
N ALA A 44 21.71 -9.20 3.01
CA ALA A 44 22.59 -10.31 2.65
C ALA A 44 22.29 -11.60 3.46
N GLY A 45 21.46 -11.52 4.49
CA GLY A 45 21.05 -12.64 5.33
C GLY A 45 20.07 -13.59 4.63
N GLU A 46 19.70 -14.66 5.32
CA GLU A 46 18.77 -15.69 4.81
C GLU A 46 17.29 -15.25 4.84
N GLU A 47 16.96 -14.15 5.53
CA GLU A 47 15.58 -13.64 5.61
C GLU A 47 15.13 -13.10 4.25
N LYS A 48 13.99 -13.61 3.78
CA LYS A 48 13.40 -13.14 2.51
C LYS A 48 12.77 -11.77 2.71
N THR A 49 13.20 -10.82 1.90
CA THR A 49 12.58 -9.50 1.83
C THR A 49 11.25 -9.59 1.08
N GLU A 50 10.17 -9.20 1.72
CA GLU A 50 8.83 -9.20 1.13
C GLU A 50 8.52 -7.87 0.43
N MET A 51 8.96 -6.73 1.01
CA MET A 51 8.67 -5.39 0.50
C MET A 51 9.70 -4.39 1.00
N PHE A 52 10.03 -3.41 0.17
CA PHE A 52 10.69 -2.17 0.59
C PHE A 52 9.68 -1.05 0.68
N ASN A 53 9.80 -0.21 1.71
CA ASN A 53 9.06 1.03 1.84
C ASN A 53 10.07 2.18 1.99
N ILE A 54 10.17 3.01 0.96
CA ILE A 54 11.13 4.11 0.88
C ILE A 54 10.36 5.42 1.00
N PHE A 55 10.90 6.36 1.77
CA PHE A 55 10.32 7.70 1.92
C PHE A 55 11.18 8.73 1.21
N PHE A 56 10.55 9.62 0.46
CA PHE A 56 11.17 10.68 -0.30
C PHE A 56 10.78 12.04 0.26
N HIS A 57 11.74 12.96 0.29
CA HIS A 57 11.46 14.36 0.65
C HIS A 57 10.82 15.10 -0.52
N LEU A 58 11.27 14.85 -1.75
CA LEU A 58 10.78 15.50 -2.98
C LEU A 58 10.06 14.50 -3.88
N ASP A 59 8.96 14.94 -4.48
CA ASP A 59 8.17 14.11 -5.40
C ASP A 59 8.92 13.81 -6.70
N ASP A 60 9.75 14.73 -7.16
CA ASP A 60 10.55 14.54 -8.39
C ASP A 60 11.63 13.45 -8.19
N GLU A 61 12.25 13.38 -7.01
CA GLU A 61 13.17 12.29 -6.66
C GLU A 61 12.46 10.93 -6.69
N ARG A 62 11.25 10.86 -6.13
CA ARG A 62 10.45 9.65 -6.16
C ARG A 62 10.10 9.22 -7.58
N ARG A 63 9.67 10.16 -8.44
CA ARG A 63 9.35 9.89 -9.85
C ARG A 63 10.58 9.37 -10.61
N ALA A 64 11.70 10.08 -10.51
CA ALA A 64 12.95 9.66 -11.14
C ALA A 64 13.39 8.27 -10.68
N PHE A 65 13.21 7.95 -9.40
CA PHE A 65 13.49 6.62 -8.87
C PHE A 65 12.57 5.55 -9.48
N ILE A 66 11.25 5.82 -9.58
CA ILE A 66 10.28 4.90 -10.19
C ILE A 66 10.67 4.59 -11.63
N ASP A 67 10.95 5.62 -12.43
CA ASP A 67 11.31 5.48 -13.83
C ASP A 67 12.59 4.64 -13.98
N ARG A 68 13.60 4.92 -13.15
CA ARG A 68 14.86 4.17 -13.16
C ARG A 68 14.69 2.74 -12.67
N ALA A 69 13.87 2.51 -11.66
CA ALA A 69 13.57 1.17 -11.17
C ALA A 69 12.84 0.33 -12.22
N ALA A 70 11.90 0.92 -12.95
CA ALA A 70 11.17 0.23 -14.03
C ALA A 70 12.09 -0.20 -15.19
N GLU A 71 13.13 0.60 -15.50
CA GLU A 71 14.11 0.27 -16.52
C GLU A 71 15.05 -0.88 -16.07
N LEU A 72 15.55 -0.81 -14.84
CA LEU A 72 16.57 -1.72 -14.35
C LEU A 72 16.02 -3.04 -13.80
N PHE A 73 14.82 -3.00 -13.24
CA PHE A 73 14.20 -4.11 -12.52
C PHE A 73 12.73 -4.30 -12.94
N PRO A 74 12.46 -4.73 -14.19
CA PRO A 74 11.11 -4.87 -14.71
C PRO A 74 10.26 -5.90 -13.96
N GLU A 75 10.89 -6.77 -13.16
CA GLU A 75 10.22 -7.73 -12.27
C GLU A 75 9.67 -7.10 -10.99
N LEU A 76 10.01 -5.83 -10.69
CA LEU A 76 9.50 -5.12 -9.53
C LEU A 76 8.24 -4.29 -9.88
N LEU A 77 7.39 -4.13 -8.89
CA LEU A 77 6.23 -3.23 -8.89
C LEU A 77 6.50 -2.10 -7.92
N CYS A 78 6.45 -0.87 -8.43
CA CYS A 78 6.50 0.36 -7.63
C CYS A 78 5.09 0.91 -7.47
N THR A 79 4.61 1.04 -6.22
CA THR A 79 3.32 1.62 -5.87
C THR A 79 3.46 2.51 -4.64
N TYR A 80 2.42 3.22 -4.24
CA TYR A 80 2.46 4.07 -3.05
C TYR A 80 1.08 4.16 -2.40
N SER A 81 1.08 4.34 -1.09
CA SER A 81 -0.11 4.55 -0.25
C SER A 81 -0.18 5.97 0.32
N MET A 82 0.94 6.70 0.34
CA MET A 82 1.04 8.09 0.78
C MET A 82 1.83 8.92 -0.23
N GLN A 83 1.73 10.26 -0.15
CA GLN A 83 2.44 11.15 -1.07
C GLN A 83 3.96 11.05 -1.00
N SER A 84 4.51 10.72 0.17
CA SER A 84 5.96 10.68 0.40
C SER A 84 6.57 9.29 0.35
N ASN A 85 5.79 8.20 0.28
CA ASN A 85 6.32 6.85 0.27
C ASN A 85 6.37 6.23 -1.13
N LEU A 86 7.15 5.18 -1.23
CA LEU A 86 7.18 4.24 -2.35
C LEU A 86 7.27 2.83 -1.79
N GLU A 87 6.35 1.99 -2.17
CA GLU A 87 6.32 0.56 -1.86
C GLU A 87 6.85 -0.20 -3.07
N ILE A 88 7.90 -0.99 -2.88
CA ILE A 88 8.51 -1.82 -3.92
C ILE A 88 8.25 -3.27 -3.56
N LEU A 89 7.54 -3.97 -4.45
CA LEU A 89 7.17 -5.36 -4.33
C LEU A 89 7.62 -6.14 -5.56
N ARG A 90 7.62 -7.46 -5.47
CA ARG A 90 7.74 -8.29 -6.66
C ARG A 90 6.48 -8.12 -7.53
N ARG A 91 6.64 -7.98 -8.84
CA ARG A 91 5.51 -7.91 -9.76
C ARG A 91 4.62 -9.16 -9.63
N GLY A 92 3.30 -8.95 -9.61
CA GLY A 92 2.33 -9.99 -9.33
C GLY A 92 2.10 -10.29 -7.84
N VAL A 93 2.73 -9.49 -6.94
CA VAL A 93 2.46 -9.54 -5.49
C VAL A 93 1.92 -8.17 -5.10
N ASP A 94 0.60 -8.04 -5.09
CA ASP A 94 -0.13 -6.81 -4.76
C ASP A 94 -1.45 -7.15 -4.03
N LYS A 95 -2.22 -6.14 -3.64
CA LYS A 95 -3.49 -6.34 -2.93
C LYS A 95 -4.52 -7.13 -3.76
N GLY A 96 -4.53 -6.96 -5.08
CA GLY A 96 -5.43 -7.70 -5.97
C GLY A 96 -5.08 -9.18 -6.04
N SER A 97 -3.80 -9.51 -6.23
CA SER A 97 -3.35 -10.90 -6.27
C SER A 97 -3.54 -11.61 -4.91
N ALA A 98 -3.40 -10.87 -3.80
CA ALA A 98 -3.69 -11.39 -2.47
C ALA A 98 -5.19 -11.64 -2.28
N LEU A 99 -6.04 -10.71 -2.70
CA LEU A 99 -7.50 -10.83 -2.66
C LEU A 99 -7.98 -12.01 -3.52
N GLN A 100 -7.43 -12.15 -4.74
CA GLN A 100 -7.72 -13.29 -5.62
C GLN A 100 -7.41 -14.63 -4.93
N LYS A 101 -6.21 -14.77 -4.37
CA LYS A 101 -5.84 -16.01 -3.65
C LYS A 101 -6.76 -16.30 -2.46
N LEU A 102 -7.17 -15.27 -1.74
CA LEU A 102 -8.12 -15.41 -0.64
C LEU A 102 -9.49 -15.86 -1.14
N ALA A 103 -10.01 -15.25 -2.18
CA ALA A 103 -11.30 -15.61 -2.79
C ALA A 103 -11.27 -17.06 -3.30
N GLU A 104 -10.22 -17.43 -4.04
CA GLU A 104 -10.01 -18.82 -4.49
C GLU A 104 -9.98 -19.83 -3.32
N HIS A 105 -9.27 -19.49 -2.24
CA HIS A 105 -9.19 -20.33 -1.04
C HIS A 105 -10.55 -20.51 -0.35
N LEU A 106 -11.39 -19.48 -0.40
CA LEU A 106 -12.75 -19.49 0.17
C LEU A 106 -13.81 -20.06 -0.81
N GLY A 107 -13.42 -20.39 -2.04
CA GLY A 107 -14.34 -20.88 -3.08
C GLY A 107 -15.27 -19.81 -3.60
N LEU A 108 -14.87 -18.51 -3.53
CA LEU A 108 -15.64 -17.36 -4.00
C LEU A 108 -15.23 -16.98 -5.41
N THR A 109 -16.22 -16.54 -6.22
CA THR A 109 -15.96 -15.89 -7.52
C THR A 109 -15.79 -14.39 -7.33
N PRO A 110 -15.15 -13.67 -8.30
CA PRO A 110 -15.00 -12.22 -8.21
C PRO A 110 -16.32 -11.47 -7.99
N GLU A 111 -17.43 -11.94 -8.57
CA GLU A 111 -18.75 -11.35 -8.45
C GLU A 111 -19.29 -11.37 -7.01
N GLN A 112 -18.76 -12.26 -6.17
CA GLN A 112 -19.12 -12.39 -4.75
C GLN A 112 -18.21 -11.55 -3.84
N VAL A 113 -17.29 -10.77 -4.42
CA VAL A 113 -16.30 -9.97 -3.69
C VAL A 113 -16.62 -8.49 -3.83
N ILE A 114 -16.68 -7.80 -2.69
CA ILE A 114 -16.70 -6.34 -2.62
C ILE A 114 -15.33 -5.87 -2.11
N ALA A 115 -14.66 -5.02 -2.85
CA ALA A 115 -13.40 -4.39 -2.44
C ALA A 115 -13.59 -2.88 -2.27
N VAL A 116 -12.95 -2.32 -1.25
CA VAL A 116 -12.97 -0.86 -0.99
C VAL A 116 -11.56 -0.35 -0.82
N GLY A 117 -11.25 0.80 -1.39
CA GLY A 117 -9.93 1.39 -1.32
C GLY A 117 -9.94 2.92 -1.39
N ASP A 118 -8.78 3.51 -1.11
CA ASP A 118 -8.55 4.95 -1.14
C ASP A 118 -7.32 5.37 -1.97
N SER A 119 -6.37 4.47 -2.15
CA SER A 119 -5.05 4.78 -2.70
C SER A 119 -4.68 3.92 -3.90
N ARG A 120 -3.60 4.30 -4.59
CA ARG A 120 -3.15 3.65 -5.81
C ARG A 120 -2.81 2.16 -5.64
N ASN A 121 -2.30 1.77 -4.48
CA ASN A 121 -2.00 0.37 -4.16
C ASN A 121 -3.26 -0.52 -4.03
N ASP A 122 -4.46 0.08 -4.03
CA ASP A 122 -5.74 -0.62 -4.00
C ASP A 122 -6.30 -0.91 -5.41
N LEU A 123 -5.73 -0.30 -6.46
CA LEU A 123 -6.25 -0.42 -7.83
C LEU A 123 -6.42 -1.86 -8.29
N SER A 124 -5.48 -2.73 -7.97
CA SER A 124 -5.54 -4.14 -8.39
C SER A 124 -6.69 -4.89 -7.72
N MET A 125 -6.97 -4.65 -6.44
CA MET A 125 -8.09 -5.30 -5.77
C MET A 125 -9.45 -4.73 -6.19
N ILE A 126 -9.53 -3.42 -6.46
CA ILE A 126 -10.75 -2.78 -7.00
C ILE A 126 -11.10 -3.34 -8.38
N ARG A 127 -10.11 -3.60 -9.22
CA ARG A 127 -10.31 -4.20 -10.55
C ARG A 127 -10.63 -5.68 -10.53
N TYR A 128 -10.15 -6.40 -9.53
CA TYR A 128 -10.41 -7.83 -9.36
C TYR A 128 -11.83 -8.10 -8.86
N ALA A 129 -12.32 -7.34 -7.88
CA ALA A 129 -13.62 -7.55 -7.27
C ALA A 129 -14.77 -7.30 -8.26
N GLY A 130 -15.84 -8.08 -8.16
CA GLY A 130 -17.07 -7.84 -8.91
C GLY A 130 -17.71 -6.50 -8.56
N THR A 131 -17.50 -6.02 -7.33
CA THR A 131 -17.87 -4.68 -6.90
C THR A 131 -16.68 -3.99 -6.25
N GLY A 132 -16.00 -3.13 -7.00
CA GLY A 132 -14.91 -2.27 -6.52
C GLY A 132 -15.43 -0.89 -6.14
N LEU A 133 -15.21 -0.45 -4.91
CA LEU A 133 -15.67 0.83 -4.37
C LEU A 133 -14.48 1.73 -4.04
N ALA A 134 -14.51 2.99 -4.46
CA ALA A 134 -13.61 4.02 -3.98
C ALA A 134 -14.28 4.82 -2.86
N VAL A 135 -13.58 5.10 -1.76
CA VAL A 135 -14.10 6.06 -0.77
C VAL A 135 -14.11 7.48 -1.35
N ALA A 136 -14.97 8.36 -0.83
CA ALA A 136 -15.15 9.71 -1.38
C ALA A 136 -13.86 10.56 -1.33
N ASN A 137 -12.98 10.30 -0.36
CA ASN A 137 -11.67 10.93 -0.24
C ASN A 137 -10.52 10.15 -0.91
N ALA A 138 -10.83 9.14 -1.74
CA ALA A 138 -9.83 8.40 -2.51
C ALA A 138 -9.17 9.26 -3.61
N CYS A 139 -8.02 8.80 -4.09
CA CYS A 139 -7.35 9.42 -5.24
C CYS A 139 -8.20 9.29 -6.52
N ASP A 140 -8.02 10.24 -7.45
CA ASP A 140 -8.84 10.30 -8.67
C ASP A 140 -8.69 9.06 -9.56
N GLU A 141 -7.49 8.50 -9.64
CA GLU A 141 -7.21 7.27 -10.40
C GLU A 141 -8.05 6.09 -9.90
N LEU A 142 -8.20 5.96 -8.56
CA LEU A 142 -9.01 4.90 -7.96
C LEU A 142 -10.51 5.13 -8.19
N LYS A 143 -10.99 6.38 -8.05
CA LYS A 143 -12.39 6.73 -8.33
C LYS A 143 -12.79 6.43 -9.76
N GLN A 144 -11.88 6.65 -10.73
CA GLN A 144 -12.11 6.33 -12.13
C GLN A 144 -12.13 4.82 -12.41
N ALA A 145 -11.42 4.02 -11.63
CA ALA A 145 -11.36 2.57 -11.78
C ALA A 145 -12.48 1.82 -11.06
N ALA A 146 -13.11 2.46 -10.05
CA ALA A 146 -14.14 1.85 -9.22
C ALA A 146 -15.51 1.80 -9.92
N ASN A 147 -16.34 0.82 -9.52
CA ASN A 147 -17.74 0.72 -9.98
C ASN A 147 -18.60 1.84 -9.39
N ALA A 148 -18.29 2.29 -8.17
CA ALA A 148 -18.99 3.40 -7.51
C ALA A 148 -18.08 4.08 -6.47
N VAL A 149 -18.48 5.31 -6.10
CA VAL A 149 -17.85 6.05 -5.01
C VAL A 149 -18.73 5.92 -3.77
N ALA A 150 -18.18 5.39 -2.68
CA ALA A 150 -18.83 5.25 -1.38
C ALA A 150 -18.73 6.56 -0.57
N CYS A 151 -19.12 6.50 0.71
CA CYS A 151 -18.88 7.59 1.66
C CYS A 151 -17.38 7.80 1.93
N THR A 152 -17.02 8.83 2.70
CA THR A 152 -15.63 9.03 3.14
C THR A 152 -15.17 7.90 4.08
N SER A 153 -13.86 7.67 4.15
CA SER A 153 -13.28 6.56 4.93
C SER A 153 -13.65 6.58 6.42
N ASP A 154 -13.91 7.76 6.98
CA ASP A 154 -14.31 8.01 8.38
C ASP A 154 -15.83 7.97 8.63
N ALA A 155 -16.64 7.89 7.56
CA ALA A 155 -18.11 7.93 7.65
C ALA A 155 -18.79 6.55 7.80
N GLY A 156 -18.06 5.52 8.22
CA GLY A 156 -18.64 4.19 8.46
C GLY A 156 -18.83 3.36 7.18
N VAL A 157 -17.79 3.19 6.40
CA VAL A 157 -17.81 2.49 5.10
C VAL A 157 -18.45 1.11 5.17
N LEU A 158 -18.22 0.34 6.22
CA LEU A 158 -18.84 -1.00 6.36
C LEU A 158 -20.36 -0.92 6.48
N SER A 159 -20.89 0.07 7.20
CA SER A 159 -22.34 0.32 7.27
C SER A 159 -22.91 0.73 5.92
N TYR A 160 -22.18 1.59 5.19
CA TYR A 160 -22.54 1.97 3.83
C TYR A 160 -22.65 0.75 2.90
N ILE A 161 -21.65 -0.14 2.92
CA ILE A 161 -21.64 -1.35 2.10
C ILE A 161 -22.82 -2.25 2.45
N TYR A 162 -23.05 -2.49 3.73
CA TYR A 162 -24.13 -3.34 4.20
C TYR A 162 -25.50 -2.89 3.65
N HIS A 163 -25.81 -1.60 3.80
CA HIS A 163 -27.11 -1.05 3.36
C HIS A 163 -27.28 -0.91 1.85
N HIS A 164 -26.20 -0.87 1.05
CA HIS A 164 -26.33 -0.61 -0.39
C HIS A 164 -26.06 -1.84 -1.26
N PHE A 165 -25.42 -2.86 -0.71
CA PHE A 165 -24.96 -4.02 -1.49
C PHE A 165 -25.27 -5.38 -0.85
N VAL A 166 -25.75 -5.44 0.39
CA VAL A 166 -26.02 -6.70 1.11
C VAL A 166 -27.50 -6.83 1.46
N GLU A 167 -28.17 -5.76 1.86
CA GLU A 167 -29.64 -5.72 2.02
C GLU A 167 -30.36 -5.59 0.67
#